data_13423dba5e16bc338a4aadf9b1f26444
#
_entry.id   13423dba5e16bc338a4aadf9b1f26444
#
_cell.length_a   1.000
_cell.length_b   1.000
_cell.length_c   1.000
_cell.angle_alpha   90.00
_cell.angle_beta   90.00
_cell.angle_gamma   90.00
#
_symmetry.space_group_name_H-M   'P 1'
#
loop_
_entity.id
_entity.type
_entity.pdbx_description
1 polymer ?
#
loop_
_entity_poly.entity_id
_entity_poly.type
_entity_poly.pdbx_seq_one_letter_code
_entity_poly.pdbx_strand_id
1 'polypeptide(L)'
;MSPFKNITLVGKGSLGSAVLVALVDAGFTVQLLSRSNTVSNVPSTIKVVQVDYTSLADLTTSLRGQDVLISTVGAAGIPGQKVLIDAAIQAGVKRFIPSDFGSLTTDPAAQHLPPHITMVEIQNYLKAKADAGLIEYTILSIGAFTEFLVHGSKANTNVQLWAGGNQKFSSTSLSGIGKVIVGTLNNPEGTKNRNIRVHEIAVTQALLLRLAKKYAPPETEWNITDIVDVEAEYKEGEEAAASEPTIPNMIRLLTGMLMSGKYQAFYEPTDNDLVGLKLRSEEDLDAMFKQAYGDGNVATA
;
A
#
# COMPACT_ATOMS: atom_id res chain seq x y z
N MET A 1 8.70 -22.01 -12.10
CA MET A 1 7.73 -22.13 -10.97
C MET A 1 8.39 -21.56 -9.73
N SER A 2 7.65 -20.81 -8.94
CA SER A 2 8.14 -20.25 -7.67
C SER A 2 8.64 -21.36 -6.74
N PRO A 3 9.76 -21.17 -6.03
CA PRO A 3 10.17 -22.09 -4.95
C PRO A 3 9.26 -21.96 -3.73
N PHE A 4 8.48 -20.89 -3.63
CA PHE A 4 7.48 -20.67 -2.58
C PHE A 4 6.15 -21.32 -2.99
N LYS A 5 5.51 -22.01 -2.05
CA LYS A 5 4.23 -22.68 -2.26
C LYS A 5 3.18 -22.30 -1.21
N ASN A 6 3.60 -22.25 0.05
CA ASN A 6 2.73 -22.03 1.18
C ASN A 6 2.83 -20.59 1.67
N ILE A 7 1.78 -19.83 1.48
CA ILE A 7 1.77 -18.38 1.79
C ILE A 7 0.81 -18.12 2.94
N THR A 8 1.29 -17.42 3.94
CA THR A 8 0.44 -16.86 4.98
C THR A 8 0.14 -15.40 4.68
N LEU A 9 -1.14 -15.04 4.66
CA LEU A 9 -1.63 -13.67 4.58
C LEU A 9 -2.14 -13.21 5.95
N VAL A 10 -1.74 -12.01 6.36
CA VAL A 10 -2.22 -11.34 7.58
C VAL A 10 -2.94 -10.06 7.18
N GLY A 11 -4.18 -9.91 7.65
CA GLY A 11 -5.05 -8.78 7.30
C GLY A 11 -5.92 -9.07 6.08
N LYS A 12 -7.24 -8.79 6.22
CA LYS A 12 -8.23 -8.96 5.16
C LYS A 12 -9.09 -7.70 5.01
N GLY A 13 -8.41 -6.54 4.91
CA GLY A 13 -9.01 -5.30 4.42
C GLY A 13 -9.11 -5.30 2.88
N SER A 14 -9.33 -4.13 2.29
CA SER A 14 -9.42 -3.98 0.83
C SER A 14 -8.18 -4.55 0.12
N LEU A 15 -6.98 -4.18 0.56
CA LEU A 15 -5.73 -4.68 0.00
C LEU A 15 -5.58 -6.19 0.21
N GLY A 16 -5.77 -6.68 1.44
CA GLY A 16 -5.61 -8.11 1.73
C GLY A 16 -6.59 -8.98 0.95
N SER A 17 -7.80 -8.48 0.66
CA SER A 17 -8.76 -9.17 -0.19
C SER A 17 -8.28 -9.28 -1.64
N ALA A 18 -7.74 -8.21 -2.21
CA ALA A 18 -7.19 -8.22 -3.57
C ALA A 18 -5.95 -9.12 -3.68
N VAL A 19 -5.08 -9.07 -2.67
CA VAL A 19 -3.89 -9.94 -2.58
C VAL A 19 -4.30 -11.41 -2.47
N LEU A 20 -5.31 -11.73 -1.65
CA LEU A 20 -5.81 -13.10 -1.51
C LEU A 20 -6.28 -13.67 -2.86
N VAL A 21 -7.08 -12.89 -3.61
CA VAL A 21 -7.55 -13.29 -4.94
C VAL A 21 -6.38 -13.55 -5.87
N ALA A 22 -5.42 -12.63 -5.95
CA ALA A 22 -4.26 -12.77 -6.84
C ALA A 22 -3.41 -14.00 -6.50
N LEU A 23 -3.20 -14.30 -5.21
CA LEU A 23 -2.44 -15.47 -4.78
C LEU A 23 -3.15 -16.79 -5.13
N VAL A 24 -4.46 -16.84 -4.93
CA VAL A 24 -5.29 -18.03 -5.28
C VAL A 24 -5.28 -18.26 -6.78
N ASP A 25 -5.52 -17.23 -7.57
CA ASP A 25 -5.53 -17.30 -9.04
C ASP A 25 -4.16 -17.72 -9.60
N ALA A 26 -3.08 -17.37 -8.91
CA ALA A 26 -1.72 -17.80 -9.27
C ALA A 26 -1.36 -19.22 -8.78
N GLY A 27 -2.28 -19.92 -8.09
CA GLY A 27 -2.12 -21.32 -7.67
C GLY A 27 -1.29 -21.52 -6.39
N PHE A 28 -1.10 -20.47 -5.56
CA PHE A 28 -0.46 -20.62 -4.25
C PHE A 28 -1.41 -21.27 -3.24
N THR A 29 -0.83 -22.05 -2.33
CA THR A 29 -1.55 -22.54 -1.14
C THR A 29 -1.56 -21.42 -0.10
N VAL A 30 -2.74 -20.86 0.18
CA VAL A 30 -2.85 -19.70 1.07
C VAL A 30 -3.55 -20.08 2.37
N GLN A 31 -3.01 -19.62 3.50
CA GLN A 31 -3.74 -19.51 4.75
C GLN A 31 -3.88 -18.06 5.16
N LEU A 32 -4.98 -17.75 5.84
CA LEU A 32 -5.28 -16.41 6.37
C LEU A 32 -5.20 -16.45 7.90
N LEU A 33 -4.35 -15.65 8.51
CA LEU A 33 -4.39 -15.42 9.96
C LEU A 33 -5.43 -14.33 10.28
N SER A 34 -6.23 -14.58 11.29
CA SER A 34 -7.30 -13.68 11.72
C SER A 34 -7.48 -13.70 13.23
N ARG A 35 -8.04 -12.62 13.79
CA ARG A 35 -8.48 -12.56 15.21
C ARG A 35 -9.73 -13.40 15.47
N SER A 36 -10.45 -13.77 14.43
CA SER A 36 -11.68 -14.58 14.48
C SER A 36 -11.55 -15.79 13.56
N ASN A 37 -12.13 -16.91 13.94
CA ASN A 37 -12.24 -18.10 13.09
C ASN A 37 -13.28 -17.95 11.97
N THR A 38 -14.13 -16.95 12.05
CA THR A 38 -15.11 -16.59 11.01
C THR A 38 -14.69 -15.29 10.33
N VAL A 39 -14.38 -15.39 9.03
CA VAL A 39 -14.04 -14.24 8.18
C VAL A 39 -14.97 -14.29 6.97
N SER A 40 -15.74 -13.23 6.76
CA SER A 40 -16.65 -13.12 5.62
C SER A 40 -15.91 -13.05 4.30
N ASN A 41 -16.55 -13.50 3.23
CA ASN A 41 -16.03 -13.41 1.86
C ASN A 41 -14.63 -14.03 1.68
N VAL A 42 -14.39 -15.19 2.29
CA VAL A 42 -13.20 -16.02 2.09
C VAL A 42 -13.63 -17.31 1.40
N PRO A 43 -13.01 -17.70 0.28
CA PRO A 43 -13.27 -18.99 -0.37
C PRO A 43 -13.09 -20.14 0.62
N SER A 44 -13.97 -21.14 0.54
CA SER A 44 -13.92 -22.33 1.44
C SER A 44 -12.62 -23.14 1.32
N THR A 45 -11.88 -22.94 0.25
CA THR A 45 -10.56 -23.57 0.01
C THR A 45 -9.44 -22.92 0.82
N ILE A 46 -9.67 -21.74 1.40
CA ILE A 46 -8.68 -21.02 2.19
C ILE A 46 -8.79 -21.41 3.65
N LYS A 47 -7.68 -21.86 4.21
CA LYS A 47 -7.59 -22.15 5.64
C LYS A 47 -7.55 -20.83 6.42
N VAL A 48 -8.57 -20.58 7.25
CA VAL A 48 -8.56 -19.48 8.23
C VAL A 48 -8.04 -20.02 9.55
N VAL A 49 -7.02 -19.37 10.10
CA VAL A 49 -6.41 -19.72 11.39
C VAL A 49 -6.63 -18.55 12.34
N GLN A 50 -7.35 -18.83 13.44
CA GLN A 50 -7.51 -17.84 14.50
C GLN A 50 -6.22 -17.78 15.32
N VAL A 51 -5.74 -16.55 15.58
CA VAL A 51 -4.51 -16.30 16.33
C VAL A 51 -4.65 -15.09 17.26
N ASP A 52 -3.89 -15.14 18.34
CA ASP A 52 -3.60 -13.96 19.15
C ASP A 52 -2.35 -13.27 18.60
N TYR A 53 -2.51 -12.10 18.00
CA TYR A 53 -1.41 -11.32 17.43
C TYR A 53 -0.40 -10.79 18.48
N THR A 54 -0.71 -10.89 19.76
CA THR A 54 0.21 -10.54 20.87
C THR A 54 1.02 -11.73 21.35
N SER A 55 0.63 -12.95 20.98
CA SER A 55 1.27 -14.19 21.39
C SER A 55 2.29 -14.67 20.37
N LEU A 56 3.57 -14.49 20.68
CA LEU A 56 4.67 -15.00 19.87
C LEU A 56 4.57 -16.53 19.64
N ALA A 57 4.20 -17.28 20.67
CA ALA A 57 4.10 -18.74 20.61
C ALA A 57 2.96 -19.21 19.70
N ASP A 58 1.79 -18.57 19.77
CA ASP A 58 0.64 -18.88 18.93
C ASP A 58 0.95 -18.59 17.47
N LEU A 59 1.49 -17.40 17.17
CA LEU A 59 1.91 -17.02 15.83
C LEU A 59 2.98 -17.96 15.28
N THR A 60 4.01 -18.31 16.08
CA THR A 60 5.06 -19.25 15.67
C THR A 60 4.47 -20.60 15.29
N THR A 61 3.55 -21.13 16.10
CA THR A 61 2.89 -22.41 15.82
C THR A 61 2.08 -22.36 14.54
N SER A 62 1.34 -21.29 14.32
CA SER A 62 0.49 -21.08 13.15
C SER A 62 1.28 -20.90 11.85
N LEU A 63 2.54 -20.43 11.93
CA LEU A 63 3.41 -20.16 10.78
C LEU A 63 4.29 -21.34 10.38
N ARG A 64 4.30 -22.46 11.12
CA ARG A 64 5.11 -23.64 10.77
C ARG A 64 4.75 -24.19 9.40
N GLY A 65 5.77 -24.46 8.58
CA GLY A 65 5.61 -24.99 7.22
C GLY A 65 5.18 -23.96 6.18
N GLN A 66 5.15 -22.68 6.54
CA GLN A 66 4.90 -21.59 5.59
C GLN A 66 6.21 -21.08 4.98
N ASP A 67 6.18 -20.77 3.69
CA ASP A 67 7.34 -20.26 2.97
C ASP A 67 7.45 -18.74 3.09
N VAL A 68 6.32 -18.04 2.98
CA VAL A 68 6.26 -16.57 2.99
C VAL A 68 5.14 -16.07 3.90
N LEU A 69 5.42 -15.01 4.65
CA LEU A 69 4.43 -14.25 5.39
C LEU A 69 4.25 -12.87 4.75
N ILE A 70 3.02 -12.58 4.36
CA ILE A 70 2.62 -11.28 3.79
C ILE A 70 1.71 -10.57 4.79
N SER A 71 2.11 -9.38 5.20
CA SER A 71 1.31 -8.52 6.06
C SER A 71 0.60 -7.45 5.24
N THR A 72 -0.72 -7.34 5.42
CA THR A 72 -1.57 -6.28 4.86
C THR A 72 -2.41 -5.63 5.96
N VAL A 73 -1.82 -5.51 7.15
CA VAL A 73 -2.48 -4.88 8.30
C VAL A 73 -2.67 -3.39 8.09
N GLY A 74 -3.75 -2.83 8.61
CA GLY A 74 -3.94 -1.38 8.63
C GLY A 74 -3.06 -0.68 9.66
N ALA A 75 -3.12 0.65 9.71
CA ALA A 75 -2.24 1.52 10.51
C ALA A 75 -2.10 1.07 11.98
N ALA A 76 -3.20 0.70 12.64
CA ALA A 76 -3.18 0.22 14.03
C ALA A 76 -2.41 -1.10 14.23
N GLY A 77 -2.24 -1.89 13.18
CA GLY A 77 -1.52 -3.17 13.23
C GLY A 77 -0.03 -3.06 12.90
N ILE A 78 0.43 -1.92 12.39
CA ILE A 78 1.81 -1.74 11.94
C ILE A 78 2.83 -2.03 13.06
N PRO A 79 2.69 -1.50 14.30
CA PRO A 79 3.64 -1.78 15.38
C PRO A 79 3.75 -3.28 15.72
N GLY A 80 2.66 -4.03 15.58
CA GLY A 80 2.61 -5.48 15.84
C GLY A 80 3.42 -6.33 14.85
N GLN A 81 3.90 -5.75 13.76
CA GLN A 81 4.70 -6.48 12.78
C GLN A 81 6.05 -6.97 13.34
N LYS A 82 6.60 -6.34 14.39
CA LYS A 82 7.82 -6.86 15.06
C LYS A 82 7.60 -8.28 15.62
N VAL A 83 6.45 -8.52 16.24
CA VAL A 83 6.09 -9.86 16.78
C VAL A 83 5.86 -10.85 15.62
N LEU A 84 5.23 -10.42 14.52
CA LEU A 84 5.06 -11.24 13.33
C LEU A 84 6.41 -11.64 12.70
N ILE A 85 7.38 -10.72 12.64
CA ILE A 85 8.73 -10.99 12.14
C ILE A 85 9.44 -12.02 13.01
N ASP A 86 9.41 -11.86 14.33
CA ASP A 86 10.04 -12.81 15.26
C ASP A 86 9.38 -14.19 15.20
N ALA A 87 8.05 -14.25 15.09
CA ALA A 87 7.32 -15.50 14.93
C ALA A 87 7.66 -16.19 13.60
N ALA A 88 7.78 -15.42 12.50
CA ALA A 88 8.17 -15.92 11.20
C ALA A 88 9.58 -16.54 11.23
N ILE A 89 10.53 -15.88 11.89
CA ILE A 89 11.90 -16.39 12.08
C ILE A 89 11.87 -17.71 12.86
N GLN A 90 11.18 -17.74 14.01
CA GLN A 90 11.10 -18.95 14.83
C GLN A 90 10.39 -20.12 14.15
N ALA A 91 9.44 -19.84 13.26
CA ALA A 91 8.73 -20.84 12.48
C ALA A 91 9.49 -21.33 11.25
N GLY A 92 10.62 -20.69 10.87
CA GLY A 92 11.41 -21.01 9.70
C GLY A 92 10.83 -20.50 8.38
N VAL A 93 10.01 -19.43 8.44
CA VAL A 93 9.51 -18.72 7.24
C VAL A 93 10.70 -18.10 6.51
N LYS A 94 10.75 -18.27 5.20
CA LYS A 94 11.89 -17.82 4.38
C LYS A 94 11.84 -16.33 4.09
N ARG A 95 10.64 -15.77 3.81
CA ARG A 95 10.48 -14.37 3.42
C ARG A 95 9.32 -13.67 4.11
N PHE A 96 9.54 -12.41 4.50
CA PHE A 96 8.54 -11.52 5.02
C PHE A 96 8.30 -10.34 4.07
N ILE A 97 7.04 -10.09 3.72
CA ILE A 97 6.61 -8.89 2.98
C ILE A 97 5.82 -8.03 3.99
N PRO A 98 6.38 -6.91 4.46
CA PRO A 98 5.73 -6.07 5.46
C PRO A 98 4.51 -5.33 4.89
N SER A 99 3.60 -4.92 5.75
CA SER A 99 2.53 -3.98 5.41
C SER A 99 3.12 -2.58 5.25
N ASP A 100 3.92 -2.43 4.21
CA ASP A 100 4.56 -1.19 3.78
C ASP A 100 4.36 -1.05 2.27
N PHE A 101 3.17 -0.64 1.92
CA PHE A 101 2.75 -0.35 0.55
C PHE A 101 2.68 1.17 0.35
N GLY A 102 3.67 1.87 0.92
CA GLY A 102 3.75 3.31 0.88
C GLY A 102 4.41 3.86 -0.37
N SER A 103 4.37 5.17 -0.50
CA SER A 103 5.02 5.89 -1.59
C SER A 103 6.47 6.25 -1.25
N LEU A 104 6.71 6.82 -0.08
CA LEU A 104 7.97 7.48 0.28
C LEU A 104 8.62 6.94 1.56
N THR A 105 8.10 5.87 2.15
CA THR A 105 8.64 5.26 3.38
C THR A 105 10.09 4.76 3.23
N THR A 106 10.51 4.50 1.99
CA THR A 106 11.89 4.08 1.66
C THR A 106 12.76 5.22 1.11
N ASP A 107 12.23 6.45 1.01
CA ASP A 107 12.99 7.64 0.63
C ASP A 107 13.71 8.21 1.87
N PRO A 108 15.06 8.25 1.91
CA PRO A 108 15.79 8.80 3.05
C PRO A 108 15.39 10.23 3.43
N ALA A 109 14.99 11.04 2.45
CA ALA A 109 14.54 12.40 2.69
C ALA A 109 13.20 12.50 3.42
N ALA A 110 12.37 11.44 3.36
CA ALA A 110 11.02 11.42 3.92
C ALA A 110 10.87 10.49 5.15
N GLN A 111 11.89 9.70 5.48
CA GLN A 111 11.80 8.69 6.56
C GLN A 111 11.58 9.26 7.96
N HIS A 112 12.03 10.50 8.19
CA HIS A 112 11.89 11.18 9.49
C HIS A 112 10.49 11.78 9.72
N LEU A 113 9.64 11.81 8.71
CA LEU A 113 8.31 12.42 8.78
C LEU A 113 7.34 11.61 9.64
N PRO A 114 6.45 12.27 10.42
CA PRO A 114 5.56 11.61 11.35
C PRO A 114 4.79 10.40 10.80
N PRO A 115 4.22 10.43 9.58
CA PRO A 115 3.50 9.28 9.03
C PRO A 115 4.38 8.04 8.78
N HIS A 116 5.70 8.22 8.66
CA HIS A 116 6.62 7.16 8.27
C HIS A 116 7.38 6.53 9.43
N ILE A 117 7.52 7.21 10.57
CA ILE A 117 8.40 6.81 11.69
C ILE A 117 8.20 5.34 12.07
N THR A 118 6.97 4.95 12.37
CA THR A 118 6.68 3.57 12.81
C THR A 118 7.01 2.55 11.72
N MET A 119 6.73 2.88 10.45
CA MET A 119 7.04 1.99 9.33
C MET A 119 8.55 1.85 9.12
N VAL A 120 9.29 2.94 9.23
CA VAL A 120 10.76 2.94 9.13
C VAL A 120 11.39 2.11 10.25
N GLU A 121 10.83 2.15 11.48
CA GLU A 121 11.26 1.25 12.55
C GLU A 121 11.06 -0.23 12.19
N ILE A 122 9.93 -0.59 11.58
CA ILE A 122 9.66 -1.96 11.12
C ILE A 122 10.64 -2.36 10.00
N GLN A 123 10.88 -1.47 9.03
CA GLN A 123 11.86 -1.70 7.97
C GLN A 123 13.26 -1.96 8.53
N ASN A 124 13.72 -1.10 9.46
CA ASN A 124 15.05 -1.23 10.06
C ASN A 124 15.17 -2.52 10.88
N TYR A 125 14.12 -2.86 11.64
CA TYR A 125 14.08 -4.13 12.38
C TYR A 125 14.19 -5.33 11.45
N LEU A 126 13.40 -5.35 10.39
CA LEU A 126 13.37 -6.44 9.40
C LEU A 126 14.70 -6.56 8.64
N LYS A 127 15.29 -5.43 8.24
CA LYS A 127 16.61 -5.38 7.57
C LYS A 127 17.71 -5.95 8.47
N ALA A 128 17.75 -5.56 9.75
CA ALA A 128 18.72 -6.10 10.71
C ALA A 128 18.61 -7.62 10.89
N LYS A 129 17.38 -8.18 10.89
CA LYS A 129 17.17 -9.63 10.92
C LYS A 129 17.63 -10.32 9.62
N ALA A 130 17.43 -9.68 8.48
CA ALA A 130 17.88 -10.18 7.18
C ALA A 130 19.41 -10.16 7.06
N ASP A 131 20.07 -9.09 7.52
CA ASP A 131 21.53 -8.97 7.55
C ASP A 131 22.17 -10.05 8.44
N ALA A 132 21.47 -10.47 9.50
CA ALA A 132 21.85 -11.62 10.32
C ALA A 132 21.56 -12.98 9.69
N GLY A 133 21.01 -13.03 8.46
CA GLY A 133 20.67 -14.26 7.74
C GLY A 133 19.46 -15.03 8.30
N LEU A 134 18.65 -14.39 9.14
CA LEU A 134 17.54 -15.07 9.84
C LEU A 134 16.26 -15.13 9.01
N ILE A 135 16.04 -14.19 8.09
CA ILE A 135 14.86 -14.11 7.22
C ILE A 135 15.20 -13.25 6.00
N GLU A 136 14.51 -13.47 4.89
CA GLU A 136 14.54 -12.57 3.73
C GLU A 136 13.39 -11.56 3.80
N TYR A 137 13.51 -10.44 3.09
CA TYR A 137 12.41 -9.49 2.96
C TYR A 137 12.22 -8.98 1.53
N THR A 138 11.04 -8.43 1.25
CA THR A 138 10.79 -7.55 0.11
C THR A 138 9.85 -6.44 0.55
N ILE A 139 10.26 -5.18 0.38
CA ILE A 139 9.44 -3.99 0.62
C ILE A 139 8.87 -3.57 -0.73
N LEU A 140 7.59 -3.17 -0.76
CA LEU A 140 6.90 -2.81 -2.00
C LEU A 140 6.47 -1.35 -1.98
N SER A 141 7.21 -0.48 -2.67
CA SER A 141 6.81 0.91 -2.89
C SER A 141 5.92 0.98 -4.14
N ILE A 142 4.63 1.24 -3.93
CA ILE A 142 3.59 1.15 -4.98
C ILE A 142 3.02 2.52 -5.39
N GLY A 143 3.52 3.61 -4.82
CA GLY A 143 2.90 4.92 -4.96
C GLY A 143 1.59 5.04 -4.17
N ALA A 144 0.65 5.83 -4.67
CA ALA A 144 -0.66 5.95 -4.09
C ALA A 144 -1.59 4.82 -4.56
N PHE A 145 -2.54 4.41 -3.71
CA PHE A 145 -3.59 3.48 -4.11
C PHE A 145 -4.58 4.16 -5.07
N THR A 146 -4.72 3.63 -6.28
CA THR A 146 -5.57 4.25 -7.32
C THR A 146 -7.02 4.35 -6.87
N GLU A 147 -7.56 3.35 -6.20
CA GLU A 147 -8.93 3.35 -5.68
C GLU A 147 -9.16 4.47 -4.67
N PHE A 148 -8.19 4.75 -3.79
CA PHE A 148 -8.32 5.86 -2.83
C PHE A 148 -8.29 7.23 -3.52
N LEU A 149 -7.50 7.38 -4.58
CA LEU A 149 -7.47 8.60 -5.38
C LEU A 149 -8.81 8.83 -6.09
N VAL A 150 -9.38 7.78 -6.69
CA VAL A 150 -10.67 7.84 -7.41
C VAL A 150 -11.81 8.17 -6.44
N HIS A 151 -11.89 7.46 -5.31
CA HIS A 151 -12.95 7.69 -4.31
C HIS A 151 -12.78 9.02 -3.58
N GLY A 152 -11.54 9.42 -3.27
CA GLY A 152 -11.25 10.72 -2.68
C GLY A 152 -11.64 11.88 -3.59
N SER A 153 -11.38 11.74 -4.90
CA SER A 153 -11.76 12.74 -5.90
C SER A 153 -13.29 12.84 -6.09
N LYS A 154 -14.02 11.74 -5.90
CA LYS A 154 -15.50 11.73 -5.92
C LYS A 154 -16.09 12.39 -4.67
N ALA A 155 -15.47 12.16 -3.50
CA ALA A 155 -16.02 12.60 -2.22
C ALA A 155 -15.74 14.09 -1.93
N ASN A 156 -14.73 14.70 -2.55
CA ASN A 156 -14.27 16.04 -2.21
C ASN A 156 -14.38 17.01 -3.40
N THR A 157 -15.23 18.02 -3.25
CA THR A 157 -15.38 19.11 -4.24
C THR A 157 -14.62 20.39 -3.85
N ASN A 158 -14.02 20.43 -2.66
CA ASN A 158 -13.10 21.49 -2.24
C ASN A 158 -11.66 21.06 -2.54
N VAL A 159 -11.13 21.48 -3.66
CA VAL A 159 -9.84 21.00 -4.17
C VAL A 159 -8.79 22.11 -4.08
N GLN A 160 -7.74 21.85 -3.30
CA GLN A 160 -6.56 22.69 -3.26
C GLN A 160 -5.50 22.10 -4.19
N LEU A 161 -5.17 22.80 -5.27
CA LEU A 161 -4.17 22.36 -6.23
C LEU A 161 -2.77 22.77 -5.75
N TRP A 162 -1.87 21.81 -5.66
CA TRP A 162 -0.46 22.02 -5.39
C TRP A 162 0.26 22.41 -6.69
N ALA A 163 0.79 23.64 -6.78
CA ALA A 163 1.49 24.12 -7.97
C ALA A 163 0.72 23.87 -9.28
N GLY A 164 -0.56 24.22 -9.32
CA GLY A 164 -1.44 23.98 -10.45
C GLY A 164 -1.79 22.51 -10.70
N GLY A 165 -1.44 21.59 -9.79
CA GLY A 165 -1.81 20.19 -9.83
C GLY A 165 -1.09 19.35 -10.88
N ASN A 166 0.07 19.81 -11.41
CA ASN A 166 0.76 19.16 -12.52
C ASN A 166 1.87 18.18 -12.11
N GLN A 167 2.21 18.11 -10.82
CA GLN A 167 3.22 17.18 -10.34
C GLN A 167 2.76 15.74 -10.51
N LYS A 168 3.62 14.93 -11.15
CA LYS A 168 3.37 13.50 -11.33
C LYS A 168 3.70 12.74 -10.07
N PHE A 169 2.90 11.73 -9.78
CA PHE A 169 3.21 10.73 -8.77
C PHE A 169 2.74 9.34 -9.22
N SER A 170 3.40 8.33 -8.69
CA SER A 170 3.11 6.92 -9.00
C SER A 170 1.83 6.46 -8.33
N SER A 171 1.06 5.62 -9.02
CA SER A 171 -0.17 5.02 -8.49
C SER A 171 -0.34 3.59 -8.97
N THR A 172 -0.82 2.73 -8.07
CA THR A 172 -1.07 1.31 -8.35
C THR A 172 -2.41 0.90 -7.77
N SER A 173 -3.21 0.17 -8.54
CA SER A 173 -4.49 -0.36 -8.09
C SER A 173 -4.32 -1.52 -7.10
N LEU A 174 -5.33 -1.80 -6.30
CA LEU A 174 -5.35 -2.96 -5.39
C LEU A 174 -5.09 -4.27 -6.15
N SER A 175 -5.68 -4.43 -7.33
CA SER A 175 -5.43 -5.59 -8.19
C SER A 175 -4.01 -5.62 -8.74
N GLY A 176 -3.46 -4.46 -9.09
CA GLY A 176 -2.06 -4.30 -9.50
C GLY A 176 -1.08 -4.72 -8.41
N ILE A 177 -1.33 -4.32 -7.16
CA ILE A 177 -0.52 -4.72 -6.01
C ILE A 177 -0.56 -6.24 -5.82
N GLY A 178 -1.72 -6.87 -5.99
CA GLY A 178 -1.83 -8.33 -5.99
C GLY A 178 -0.92 -8.98 -7.03
N LYS A 179 -0.88 -8.44 -8.27
CA LYS A 179 0.02 -8.92 -9.34
C LYS A 179 1.49 -8.70 -8.99
N VAL A 180 1.84 -7.55 -8.40
CA VAL A 180 3.21 -7.26 -7.93
C VAL A 180 3.67 -8.28 -6.91
N ILE A 181 2.83 -8.63 -5.94
CA ILE A 181 3.13 -9.67 -4.96
C ILE A 181 3.37 -11.02 -5.64
N VAL A 182 2.49 -11.42 -6.54
CA VAL A 182 2.65 -12.68 -7.32
C VAL A 182 3.95 -12.65 -8.14
N GLY A 183 4.25 -11.54 -8.82
CA GLY A 183 5.50 -11.36 -9.57
C GLY A 183 6.73 -11.44 -8.67
N THR A 184 6.67 -10.82 -7.49
CA THR A 184 7.70 -10.89 -6.45
C THR A 184 7.97 -12.33 -6.01
N LEU A 185 6.94 -13.10 -5.76
CA LEU A 185 7.04 -14.51 -5.37
C LEU A 185 7.58 -15.41 -6.50
N ASN A 186 7.28 -15.08 -7.75
CA ASN A 186 7.75 -15.82 -8.93
C ASN A 186 9.19 -15.45 -9.33
N ASN A 187 9.73 -14.34 -8.84
CA ASN A 187 11.12 -13.93 -9.04
C ASN A 187 11.84 -13.71 -7.69
N PRO A 188 12.01 -14.79 -6.89
CA PRO A 188 12.48 -14.67 -5.52
C PRO A 188 13.91 -14.10 -5.42
N GLU A 189 14.82 -14.50 -6.30
CA GLU A 189 16.21 -14.02 -6.25
C GLU A 189 16.32 -12.54 -6.66
N GLY A 190 15.56 -12.12 -7.69
CA GLY A 190 15.56 -10.74 -8.15
C GLY A 190 14.92 -9.76 -7.17
N THR A 191 14.09 -10.28 -6.24
CA THR A 191 13.30 -9.46 -5.29
C THR A 191 13.75 -9.60 -3.83
N LYS A 192 14.78 -10.41 -3.57
CA LYS A 192 15.33 -10.70 -2.26
C LYS A 192 16.00 -9.49 -1.64
N ASN A 193 15.67 -9.20 -0.38
CA ASN A 193 16.33 -8.21 0.48
C ASN A 193 16.43 -6.82 -0.16
N ARG A 194 15.36 -6.38 -0.83
CA ARG A 194 15.33 -5.06 -1.47
C ARG A 194 13.96 -4.41 -1.44
N ASN A 195 13.94 -3.14 -1.76
CA ASN A 195 12.75 -2.38 -2.09
C ASN A 195 12.46 -2.51 -3.59
N ILE A 196 11.22 -2.82 -3.95
CA ILE A 196 10.70 -2.88 -5.32
C ILE A 196 9.81 -1.67 -5.53
N ARG A 197 10.16 -0.82 -6.50
CA ARG A 197 9.42 0.39 -6.85
C ARG A 197 8.61 0.16 -8.11
N VAL A 198 7.30 0.25 -8.01
CA VAL A 198 6.38 -0.01 -9.12
C VAL A 198 5.28 1.02 -9.21
N HIS A 199 4.70 1.17 -10.40
CA HIS A 199 3.39 1.80 -10.59
C HIS A 199 2.68 1.25 -11.82
N GLU A 200 1.35 1.27 -11.83
CA GLU A 200 0.56 1.01 -13.04
C GLU A 200 0.38 2.28 -13.87
N ILE A 201 0.28 3.43 -13.22
CA ILE A 201 0.05 4.70 -13.90
C ILE A 201 0.71 5.87 -13.15
N ALA A 202 1.21 6.83 -13.91
CA ALA A 202 1.56 8.15 -13.41
C ALA A 202 0.32 9.04 -13.43
N VAL A 203 -0.01 9.63 -12.29
CA VAL A 203 -1.17 10.53 -12.16
C VAL A 203 -0.74 11.92 -11.74
N THR A 204 -1.59 12.91 -12.01
CA THR A 204 -1.46 14.27 -11.52
C THR A 204 -2.77 14.68 -10.85
N GLN A 205 -2.74 15.64 -9.96
CA GLN A 205 -3.95 16.16 -9.33
C GLN A 205 -4.91 16.79 -10.36
N ALA A 206 -4.35 17.47 -11.37
CA ALA A 206 -5.13 18.06 -12.47
C ALA A 206 -5.86 16.97 -13.29
N LEU A 207 -5.21 15.82 -13.56
CA LEU A 207 -5.83 14.68 -14.23
C LEU A 207 -6.98 14.12 -13.40
N LEU A 208 -6.77 13.88 -12.11
CA LEU A 208 -7.81 13.37 -11.21
C LEU A 208 -9.02 14.31 -11.14
N LEU A 209 -8.78 15.62 -11.01
CA LEU A 209 -9.84 16.63 -11.01
C LEU A 209 -10.61 16.67 -12.33
N ARG A 210 -9.92 16.58 -13.47
CA ARG A 210 -10.54 16.54 -14.79
C ARG A 210 -11.47 15.34 -14.94
N LEU A 211 -11.03 14.17 -14.50
CA LEU A 211 -11.84 12.94 -14.56
C LEU A 211 -13.02 13.00 -13.56
N ALA A 212 -12.79 13.53 -12.37
CA ALA A 212 -13.88 13.74 -11.39
C ALA A 212 -14.98 14.65 -11.96
N LYS A 213 -14.60 15.79 -12.56
CA LYS A 213 -15.54 16.71 -13.20
C LYS A 213 -16.30 16.09 -14.38
N LYS A 214 -15.66 15.20 -15.13
CA LYS A 214 -16.27 14.53 -16.29
C LYS A 214 -17.47 13.65 -15.89
N TYR A 215 -17.42 13.06 -14.72
CA TYR A 215 -18.42 12.09 -14.25
C TYR A 215 -19.30 12.59 -13.10
N ALA A 216 -18.96 13.72 -12.50
CA ALA A 216 -19.77 14.32 -11.45
C ALA A 216 -21.13 14.79 -12.00
N PRO A 217 -22.19 14.80 -11.17
CA PRO A 217 -23.46 15.40 -11.54
C PRO A 217 -23.30 16.84 -12.07
N PRO A 218 -24.08 17.27 -13.07
CA PRO A 218 -23.94 18.61 -13.67
C PRO A 218 -24.07 19.77 -12.67
N GLU A 219 -24.83 19.56 -11.61
CA GLU A 219 -25.06 20.53 -10.53
C GLU A 219 -23.93 20.58 -9.49
N THR A 220 -22.88 19.77 -9.64
CA THR A 220 -21.79 19.71 -8.67
C THR A 220 -21.02 21.03 -8.63
N GLU A 221 -21.04 21.70 -7.49
CA GLU A 221 -20.26 22.91 -7.24
C GLU A 221 -18.83 22.52 -6.83
N TRP A 222 -17.85 23.06 -7.55
CA TRP A 222 -16.43 22.83 -7.31
C TRP A 222 -15.80 24.11 -6.76
N ASN A 223 -15.25 24.03 -5.56
CA ASN A 223 -14.42 25.08 -4.99
C ASN A 223 -12.95 24.70 -5.21
N ILE A 224 -12.31 25.37 -6.17
CA ILE A 224 -10.93 25.06 -6.57
C ILE A 224 -10.06 26.27 -6.23
N THR A 225 -9.01 26.04 -5.46
CA THR A 225 -8.02 27.03 -5.08
C THR A 225 -6.62 26.51 -5.39
N ASP A 226 -5.71 27.42 -5.76
CA ASP A 226 -4.30 27.07 -5.93
C ASP A 226 -3.52 27.39 -4.65
N ILE A 227 -2.66 26.47 -4.24
CA ILE A 227 -1.63 26.70 -3.23
C ILE A 227 -0.49 27.44 -3.93
N VAL A 228 -0.39 28.73 -3.71
CA VAL A 228 0.60 29.60 -4.36
C VAL A 228 1.98 29.40 -3.74
N ASP A 229 2.04 29.36 -2.41
CA ASP A 229 3.29 29.11 -1.67
C ASP A 229 3.31 27.64 -1.19
N VAL A 230 3.79 26.78 -2.07
CA VAL A 230 3.88 25.32 -1.84
C VAL A 230 4.81 24.98 -0.67
N GLU A 231 5.89 25.73 -0.48
CA GLU A 231 6.85 25.47 0.60
C GLU A 231 6.26 25.85 1.96
N ALA A 232 5.57 26.99 2.06
CA ALA A 232 4.90 27.42 3.29
C ALA A 232 3.78 26.42 3.67
N GLU A 233 2.92 26.06 2.73
CA GLU A 233 1.84 25.09 2.97
C GLU A 233 2.37 23.71 3.41
N TYR A 234 3.44 23.24 2.75
CA TYR A 234 4.09 22.00 3.14
C TYR A 234 4.63 22.06 4.58
N LYS A 235 5.34 23.14 4.92
CA LYS A 235 5.93 23.35 6.24
C LYS A 235 4.85 23.41 7.34
N GLU A 236 3.77 24.15 7.10
CA GLU A 236 2.63 24.17 8.02
C GLU A 236 2.00 22.79 8.21
N GLY A 237 1.86 22.01 7.14
CA GLY A 237 1.35 20.63 7.20
C GLY A 237 2.27 19.72 8.01
N GLU A 238 3.58 19.85 7.86
CA GLU A 238 4.58 19.10 8.62
C GLU A 238 4.55 19.46 10.12
N GLU A 239 4.53 20.76 10.43
CA GLU A 239 4.43 21.25 11.82
C GLU A 239 3.11 20.83 12.49
N ALA A 240 2.00 20.90 11.77
CA ALA A 240 0.70 20.44 12.27
C ALA A 240 0.66 18.94 12.54
N ALA A 241 1.20 18.13 11.64
CA ALA A 241 1.26 16.67 11.81
C ALA A 241 2.21 16.26 12.95
N ALA A 242 3.28 17.02 13.19
CA ALA A 242 4.22 16.76 14.28
C ALA A 242 3.65 17.15 15.65
N SER A 243 2.97 18.31 15.73
CA SER A 243 2.44 18.83 17.00
C SER A 243 1.11 18.16 17.39
N GLU A 244 0.26 17.88 16.41
CA GLU A 244 -1.07 17.33 16.61
C GLU A 244 -1.35 16.24 15.54
N PRO A 245 -0.95 14.98 15.79
CA PRO A 245 -1.01 13.89 14.80
C PRO A 245 -2.43 13.35 14.59
N THR A 246 -3.35 14.23 14.22
CA THR A 246 -4.72 13.87 13.83
C THR A 246 -4.76 13.29 12.42
N ILE A 247 -5.80 12.52 12.10
CA ILE A 247 -6.00 11.99 10.75
C ILE A 247 -5.99 13.11 9.68
N PRO A 248 -6.70 14.25 9.84
CA PRO A 248 -6.65 15.33 8.87
C PRO A 248 -5.24 15.89 8.65
N ASN A 249 -4.47 16.14 9.73
CA ASN A 249 -3.12 16.67 9.63
C ASN A 249 -2.17 15.68 8.95
N MET A 250 -2.30 14.39 9.24
CA MET A 250 -1.53 13.35 8.56
C MET A 250 -1.87 13.27 7.06
N ILE A 251 -3.17 13.36 6.70
CA ILE A 251 -3.58 13.38 5.29
C ILE A 251 -3.07 14.63 4.59
N ARG A 252 -3.12 15.81 5.22
CA ARG A 252 -2.57 17.06 4.68
C ARG A 252 -1.08 16.90 4.35
N LEU A 253 -0.29 16.38 5.29
CA LEU A 253 1.13 16.13 5.08
C LEU A 253 1.38 15.10 3.97
N LEU A 254 0.68 13.95 3.98
CA LEU A 254 0.81 12.93 2.93
C LEU A 254 0.46 13.48 1.54
N THR A 255 -0.56 14.33 1.44
CA THR A 255 -0.92 15.00 0.19
C THR A 255 0.21 15.92 -0.28
N GLY A 256 0.75 16.74 0.61
CA GLY A 256 1.90 17.59 0.31
C GLY A 256 3.13 16.79 -0.13
N MET A 257 3.40 15.66 0.51
CA MET A 257 4.51 14.78 0.12
C MET A 257 4.36 14.21 -1.30
N LEU A 258 3.15 13.90 -1.73
CA LEU A 258 2.89 13.38 -3.07
C LEU A 258 2.85 14.46 -4.14
N MET A 259 2.31 15.64 -3.83
CA MET A 259 1.86 16.61 -4.82
C MET A 259 2.68 17.91 -4.86
N SER A 260 3.52 18.18 -3.85
CA SER A 260 4.35 19.41 -3.82
C SER A 260 5.54 19.40 -4.79
N GLY A 261 5.96 18.21 -5.25
CA GLY A 261 7.22 18.04 -6.00
C GLY A 261 8.49 18.02 -5.13
N LYS A 262 8.34 18.11 -3.81
CA LYS A 262 9.47 18.08 -2.86
C LYS A 262 10.17 16.72 -2.78
N TYR A 263 9.43 15.64 -3.01
CA TYR A 263 9.92 14.27 -2.95
C TYR A 263 9.75 13.54 -4.28
N GLN A 264 10.53 12.48 -4.49
CA GLN A 264 10.41 11.65 -5.68
C GLN A 264 9.19 10.70 -5.57
N ALA A 265 7.98 11.29 -5.60
CA ALA A 265 6.74 10.54 -5.56
C ALA A 265 6.42 9.83 -6.88
N PHE A 266 7.05 10.24 -7.98
CA PHE A 266 7.01 9.54 -9.27
C PHE A 266 8.27 8.70 -9.43
N TYR A 267 8.08 7.38 -9.62
CA TYR A 267 9.18 6.45 -9.75
C TYR A 267 9.64 6.35 -11.20
N GLU A 268 10.90 6.68 -11.42
CA GLU A 268 11.57 6.52 -12.70
C GLU A 268 13.09 6.33 -12.43
N PRO A 269 13.67 5.19 -12.77
CA PRO A 269 13.04 3.98 -13.34
C PRO A 269 12.19 3.20 -12.32
N THR A 270 11.37 2.27 -12.84
CA THR A 270 10.58 1.32 -12.05
C THR A 270 11.15 -0.09 -12.11
N ASP A 271 10.74 -0.94 -11.18
CA ASP A 271 10.97 -2.39 -11.19
C ASP A 271 9.80 -3.17 -11.85
N ASN A 272 8.95 -2.51 -12.65
CA ASN A 272 7.76 -3.13 -13.24
C ASN A 272 8.08 -4.43 -14.01
N ASP A 273 9.12 -4.41 -14.84
CA ASP A 273 9.52 -5.58 -15.63
C ASP A 273 9.98 -6.75 -14.75
N LEU A 274 10.62 -6.44 -13.62
CA LEU A 274 11.10 -7.46 -12.69
C LEU A 274 9.97 -8.31 -12.09
N VAL A 275 8.79 -7.69 -11.90
CA VAL A 275 7.60 -8.32 -11.31
C VAL A 275 6.47 -8.53 -12.33
N GLY A 276 6.71 -8.22 -13.59
CA GLY A 276 5.74 -8.40 -14.68
C GLY A 276 4.52 -7.49 -14.60
N LEU A 277 4.64 -6.31 -13.96
CA LEU A 277 3.55 -5.33 -13.88
C LEU A 277 3.49 -4.51 -15.16
N LYS A 278 2.33 -4.48 -15.80
CA LYS A 278 2.08 -3.66 -16.98
C LYS A 278 1.58 -2.27 -16.61
N LEU A 279 2.01 -1.27 -17.37
CA LEU A 279 1.44 0.07 -17.26
C LEU A 279 -0.03 0.05 -17.74
N ARG A 280 -0.81 0.92 -17.13
CA ARG A 280 -2.18 1.26 -17.56
C ARG A 280 -2.19 2.58 -18.31
N SER A 281 -3.19 2.71 -19.15
CA SER A 281 -3.45 3.95 -19.87
C SER A 281 -4.33 4.92 -19.06
N GLU A 282 -4.50 6.14 -19.57
CA GLU A 282 -5.47 7.08 -19.03
C GLU A 282 -6.91 6.59 -19.21
N GLU A 283 -7.18 5.85 -20.28
CA GLU A 283 -8.50 5.24 -20.54
C GLU A 283 -8.86 4.20 -19.46
N ASP A 284 -7.88 3.46 -18.96
CA ASP A 284 -8.10 2.53 -17.84
C ASP A 284 -8.50 3.29 -16.56
N LEU A 285 -7.83 4.42 -16.28
CA LEU A 285 -8.17 5.28 -15.15
C LEU A 285 -9.55 5.92 -15.34
N ASP A 286 -9.86 6.41 -16.55
CA ASP A 286 -11.17 6.96 -16.92
C ASP A 286 -12.29 5.95 -16.67
N ALA A 287 -12.08 4.69 -17.03
CA ALA A 287 -13.03 3.60 -16.77
C ALA A 287 -13.26 3.39 -15.26
N MET A 288 -12.21 3.50 -14.41
CA MET A 288 -12.35 3.42 -12.96
C MET A 288 -13.20 4.58 -12.40
N PHE A 289 -12.99 5.81 -12.89
CA PHE A 289 -13.85 6.94 -12.54
C PHE A 289 -15.30 6.73 -12.98
N LYS A 290 -15.52 6.28 -14.21
CA LYS A 290 -16.86 5.96 -14.71
C LYS A 290 -17.58 4.96 -13.82
N GLN A 291 -16.91 3.90 -13.44
CA GLN A 291 -17.46 2.90 -12.52
C GLN A 291 -17.78 3.51 -11.15
N ALA A 292 -16.82 4.20 -10.53
CA ALA A 292 -17.00 4.78 -9.19
C ALA A 292 -18.16 5.77 -9.11
N TYR A 293 -18.40 6.55 -10.16
CA TYR A 293 -19.53 7.48 -10.22
C TYR A 293 -20.84 6.79 -10.60
N GLY A 294 -20.81 5.68 -11.37
CA GLY A 294 -21.98 4.90 -11.77
C GLY A 294 -22.57 4.04 -10.65
N ASP A 295 -21.73 3.54 -9.75
CA ASP A 295 -22.15 2.58 -8.70
C ASP A 295 -22.96 3.19 -7.53
N GLY A 296 -23.31 4.48 -7.56
CA GLY A 296 -24.21 5.11 -6.58
C GLY A 296 -23.80 5.06 -5.10
N ASN A 297 -22.80 4.28 -4.76
CA ASN A 297 -22.34 4.05 -3.41
C ASN A 297 -21.09 4.87 -3.08
N VAL A 298 -21.26 5.83 -2.18
CA VAL A 298 -20.14 6.40 -1.41
C VAL A 298 -19.69 5.29 -0.46
N ALA A 299 -18.59 4.63 -0.78
CA ALA A 299 -17.94 3.76 0.19
C ALA A 299 -17.42 4.66 1.31
N THR A 300 -18.11 4.64 2.45
CA THR A 300 -17.57 5.17 3.71
C THR A 300 -16.35 4.34 4.06
N ALA A 301 -15.19 4.99 4.07
CA ALA A 301 -13.92 4.42 4.49
C ALA A 301 -13.90 4.11 5.99
#